data_d4387dbf0513acf2e928df576d319d32
#
_entry.id   d4387dbf0513acf2e928df576d319d32
#
_cell.length_a   1.000
_cell.length_b   1.000
_cell.length_c   1.000
_cell.angle_alpha   90.00
_cell.angle_beta   90.00
_cell.angle_gamma   90.00
#
_symmetry.space_group_name_H-M   'P 1'
#
loop_
_entity.id
_entity.type
_entity.pdbx_description
1 polymer ?
#
loop_
_entity_poly.entity_id
_entity_poly.type
_entity_poly.pdbx_seq_one_letter_code
_entity_poly.pdbx_strand_id
1 'polypeptide(L)'
;WSRISFDVGPAKPHQAPSVKSVGITGQMTGSRAHVMIFDDVEVPSNAATDMQREKLLQLVTEAESILTPDEDSRILFLGTPQTTFTVYRKLAERSYRPFVWPARYPKNISNYEGLLAPQLVDDIEKGVEAWSPTDSRFSDLDLMERESAMGRSNFMLQFQLDTSLSDAEKFPLKFQDLIVTPLGNECAERYAWSADPRYMIRDLNPVGLPGDRFYGPMFIDEGMCDYSETIVSVDPSGRGADETVAVVLSQANGYVFVRDMKAYRDGYSDSTLSSIVRLARRYKASRLLVESNFGDGMICELFNRHIIQQQAALSTEEVRASARKEERIIDTLEPVMNQHKLIIDPKVWEYDYASNPETPPEKRLEYMLGYQMSRMCRDKGATRHDDRVDALSQGVQWFIDSLAQSAFKSQAIR
;
A
#
# COMPACT_ATOMS: atom_id res chain seq x y z
N TRP A 1 -22.01 41.76 -4.65
CA TRP A 1 -22.18 40.32 -4.44
C TRP A 1 -21.52 39.58 -5.60
N SER A 2 -20.60 38.72 -5.28
CA SER A 2 -20.07 37.75 -6.22
C SER A 2 -20.44 36.35 -5.74
N ARG A 3 -20.37 35.35 -6.61
CA ARG A 3 -20.59 33.94 -6.22
C ARG A 3 -19.48 33.40 -5.29
N ILE A 4 -18.34 34.08 -5.25
CA ILE A 4 -17.11 33.62 -4.59
C ILE A 4 -16.84 34.42 -3.31
N SER A 5 -17.34 35.68 -3.21
CA SER A 5 -17.11 36.51 -2.02
C SER A 5 -18.22 37.58 -1.86
N PHE A 6 -18.52 37.90 -0.58
CA PHE A 6 -19.49 38.94 -0.24
C PHE A 6 -19.23 39.49 1.16
N ASP A 7 -19.78 40.67 1.42
CA ASP A 7 -19.79 41.30 2.73
C ASP A 7 -21.16 41.19 3.39
N VAL A 8 -21.16 40.97 4.70
CA VAL A 8 -22.35 40.88 5.53
C VAL A 8 -22.50 42.24 6.23
N GLY A 9 -23.64 42.89 6.07
CA GLY A 9 -23.96 44.08 6.87
C GLY A 9 -24.42 43.68 8.28
N PRO A 10 -23.96 44.35 9.32
CA PRO A 10 -23.27 45.66 9.40
C PRO A 10 -21.72 45.52 9.53
N ALA A 11 -21.08 44.62 8.83
CA ALA A 11 -19.62 44.49 8.89
C ALA A 11 -18.93 45.82 8.50
N LYS A 12 -17.85 46.11 9.25
CA LYS A 12 -17.00 47.27 8.91
C LYS A 12 -16.24 46.98 7.60
N PRO A 13 -16.04 47.96 6.74
CA PRO A 13 -15.22 47.79 5.54
C PRO A 13 -13.82 47.28 5.91
N HIS A 14 -13.40 46.18 5.27
CA HIS A 14 -12.11 45.57 5.46
C HIS A 14 -11.52 45.13 4.11
N GLN A 15 -10.20 44.93 4.01
CA GLN A 15 -9.58 44.46 2.75
C GLN A 15 -10.03 43.05 2.37
N ALA A 16 -10.34 42.21 3.36
CA ALA A 16 -10.89 40.87 3.13
C ALA A 16 -12.43 40.93 3.21
N PRO A 17 -13.14 40.22 2.32
CA PRO A 17 -14.61 40.13 2.39
C PRO A 17 -15.03 39.36 3.65
N SER A 18 -16.28 39.58 4.10
CA SER A 18 -16.82 38.87 5.26
C SER A 18 -16.89 37.34 5.04
N VAL A 19 -17.20 36.90 3.83
CA VAL A 19 -17.24 35.51 3.42
C VAL A 19 -16.54 35.35 2.06
N LYS A 20 -15.68 34.34 1.95
CA LYS A 20 -14.99 33.98 0.71
C LYS A 20 -14.98 32.45 0.53
N SER A 21 -15.36 31.99 -0.64
CA SER A 21 -15.26 30.59 -1.06
C SER A 21 -14.10 30.41 -2.04
N VAL A 22 -13.26 29.43 -1.81
CA VAL A 22 -12.06 29.16 -2.63
C VAL A 22 -11.87 27.65 -2.73
N GLY A 23 -11.55 27.12 -3.92
CA GLY A 23 -11.11 25.73 -4.04
C GLY A 23 -9.78 25.51 -3.35
N ILE A 24 -9.54 24.30 -2.82
CA ILE A 24 -8.32 23.96 -2.05
C ILE A 24 -7.02 24.20 -2.84
N THR A 25 -7.07 24.15 -4.17
CA THR A 25 -5.94 24.47 -5.07
C THR A 25 -5.90 25.92 -5.51
N GLY A 26 -6.89 26.73 -5.08
CA GLY A 26 -6.97 28.15 -5.43
C GLY A 26 -5.98 28.99 -4.63
N GLN A 27 -5.78 30.25 -5.09
CA GLN A 27 -4.89 31.18 -4.41
C GLN A 27 -5.53 31.68 -3.10
N MET A 28 -5.09 31.12 -1.99
CA MET A 28 -5.51 31.50 -0.64
C MET A 28 -4.54 32.47 0.03
N THR A 29 -3.31 32.59 -0.46
CA THR A 29 -2.26 33.46 0.08
C THR A 29 -2.71 34.93 0.11
N GLY A 30 -2.42 35.61 1.22
CA GLY A 30 -2.86 37.00 1.43
C GLY A 30 -4.26 37.17 2.02
N SER A 31 -5.04 36.09 2.14
CA SER A 31 -6.31 36.10 2.87
C SER A 31 -6.08 36.01 4.38
N ARG A 32 -7.10 36.46 5.16
CA ARG A 32 -7.18 36.23 6.62
C ARG A 32 -8.61 35.82 6.96
N ALA A 33 -8.76 34.88 7.87
CA ALA A 33 -10.07 34.38 8.30
C ALA A 33 -10.08 34.08 9.81
N HIS A 34 -11.19 34.35 10.48
CA HIS A 34 -11.43 33.91 11.86
C HIS A 34 -12.00 32.48 11.87
N VAL A 35 -12.80 32.14 10.87
CA VAL A 35 -13.37 30.79 10.72
C VAL A 35 -13.02 30.28 9.33
N MET A 36 -12.45 29.06 9.29
CA MET A 36 -12.19 28.34 8.06
C MET A 36 -13.00 27.04 8.07
N ILE A 37 -13.72 26.80 6.99
CA ILE A 37 -14.48 25.55 6.81
C ILE A 37 -13.92 24.86 5.58
N PHE A 38 -13.35 23.70 5.79
CA PHE A 38 -12.92 22.79 4.73
C PHE A 38 -14.03 21.77 4.52
N ASP A 39 -14.72 21.88 3.40
CA ASP A 39 -15.86 21.07 3.04
C ASP A 39 -15.49 20.15 1.87
N ASP A 40 -15.57 18.83 2.09
CA ASP A 40 -15.24 17.77 1.12
C ASP A 40 -13.91 18.02 0.37
N VAL A 41 -12.85 18.37 1.13
CA VAL A 41 -11.53 18.63 0.52
C VAL A 41 -10.88 17.38 -0.02
N GLU A 42 -11.21 16.21 0.52
CA GLU A 42 -10.79 14.92 0.03
C GLU A 42 -11.84 14.33 -0.91
N VAL A 43 -11.43 14.13 -2.16
CA VAL A 43 -12.26 13.54 -3.22
C VAL A 43 -11.47 12.44 -3.95
N PRO A 44 -12.13 11.50 -4.67
CA PRO A 44 -11.42 10.41 -5.34
C PRO A 44 -10.25 10.86 -6.23
N SER A 45 -10.38 12.01 -6.89
CA SER A 45 -9.36 12.51 -7.83
C SER A 45 -8.12 13.09 -7.16
N ASN A 46 -8.14 13.40 -5.85
CA ASN A 46 -7.00 13.95 -5.12
C ASN A 46 -6.55 13.11 -3.91
N ALA A 47 -7.14 11.94 -3.71
CA ALA A 47 -6.85 11.03 -2.60
C ALA A 47 -6.55 9.59 -3.06
N ALA A 48 -6.49 9.35 -4.37
CA ALA A 48 -6.31 8.01 -4.91
C ALA A 48 -4.93 7.41 -4.54
N THR A 49 -3.88 8.22 -4.57
CA THR A 49 -2.50 7.77 -4.35
C THR A 49 -1.84 8.47 -3.15
N ASP A 50 -0.75 7.90 -2.63
CA ASP A 50 0.00 8.49 -1.52
C ASP A 50 0.50 9.92 -1.88
N MET A 51 1.02 10.11 -3.08
CA MET A 51 1.49 11.42 -3.54
C MET A 51 0.36 12.47 -3.57
N GLN A 52 -0.84 12.08 -3.99
CA GLN A 52 -1.99 12.98 -4.01
C GLN A 52 -2.41 13.34 -2.58
N ARG A 53 -2.45 12.38 -1.67
CA ARG A 53 -2.79 12.60 -0.25
C ARG A 53 -1.76 13.49 0.46
N GLU A 54 -0.46 13.29 0.21
CA GLU A 54 0.59 14.18 0.72
C GLU A 54 0.43 15.61 0.22
N LYS A 55 0.19 15.78 -1.08
CA LYS A 55 -0.05 17.11 -1.66
C LYS A 55 -1.28 17.79 -1.05
N LEU A 56 -2.37 17.03 -0.85
CA LEU A 56 -3.56 17.55 -0.19
C LEU A 56 -3.26 17.99 1.26
N LEU A 57 -2.52 17.16 2.01
CA LEU A 57 -2.12 17.49 3.37
C LEU A 57 -1.25 18.74 3.44
N GLN A 58 -0.34 18.95 2.48
CA GLN A 58 0.46 20.18 2.39
C GLN A 58 -0.44 21.40 2.17
N LEU A 59 -1.38 21.35 1.20
CA LEU A 59 -2.31 22.45 0.94
C LEU A 59 -3.17 22.80 2.15
N VAL A 60 -3.64 21.78 2.88
CA VAL A 60 -4.41 21.99 4.13
C VAL A 60 -3.53 22.66 5.18
N THR A 61 -2.28 22.21 5.36
CA THR A 61 -1.35 22.78 6.34
C THR A 61 -0.99 24.25 6.00
N GLU A 62 -0.76 24.55 4.72
CA GLU A 62 -0.50 25.92 4.28
C GLU A 62 -1.69 26.85 4.56
N ALA A 63 -2.91 26.35 4.37
CA ALA A 63 -4.12 27.09 4.62
C ALA A 63 -4.30 27.48 6.11
N GLU A 64 -3.79 26.69 7.05
CA GLU A 64 -3.82 27.01 8.48
C GLU A 64 -3.13 28.35 8.79
N SER A 65 -2.13 28.75 7.99
CA SER A 65 -1.43 30.04 8.14
C SER A 65 -2.30 31.27 7.87
N ILE A 66 -3.47 31.09 7.29
CA ILE A 66 -4.46 32.14 6.99
C ILE A 66 -5.29 32.50 8.22
N LEU A 67 -5.39 31.58 9.18
CA LEU A 67 -6.16 31.79 10.40
C LEU A 67 -5.62 32.98 11.19
N THR A 68 -6.50 33.87 11.61
CA THR A 68 -6.14 35.00 12.48
C THR A 68 -5.75 34.50 13.87
N PRO A 69 -4.71 35.02 14.50
CA PRO A 69 -4.33 34.63 15.86
C PRO A 69 -5.30 35.27 16.87
N ASP A 70 -6.48 34.72 16.99
CA ASP A 70 -7.56 35.16 17.88
C ASP A 70 -8.11 33.94 18.63
N GLU A 71 -8.51 34.10 19.89
CA GLU A 71 -9.03 33.02 20.74
C GLU A 71 -10.31 32.37 20.18
N ASP A 72 -11.09 33.14 19.41
CA ASP A 72 -12.32 32.69 18.76
C ASP A 72 -12.10 32.09 17.38
N SER A 73 -10.88 32.13 16.86
CA SER A 73 -10.57 31.54 15.57
C SER A 73 -10.71 30.02 15.56
N ARG A 74 -11.32 29.48 14.50
CA ARG A 74 -11.68 28.06 14.37
C ARG A 74 -11.39 27.53 12.98
N ILE A 75 -10.96 26.26 12.94
CA ILE A 75 -10.91 25.48 11.70
C ILE A 75 -11.83 24.29 11.86
N LEU A 76 -12.71 24.11 10.89
CA LEU A 76 -13.65 22.98 10.83
C LEU A 76 -13.36 22.19 9.55
N PHE A 77 -13.27 20.87 9.68
CA PHE A 77 -13.22 19.95 8.54
C PHE A 77 -14.50 19.14 8.50
N LEU A 78 -15.14 19.14 7.34
CA LEU A 78 -16.30 18.31 7.02
C LEU A 78 -15.93 17.46 5.81
N GLY A 79 -16.30 16.21 5.80
CA GLY A 79 -16.06 15.37 4.63
C GLY A 79 -16.16 13.88 4.86
N THR A 80 -16.06 13.14 3.78
CA THR A 80 -16.13 11.69 3.73
C THR A 80 -14.74 11.12 3.45
N PRO A 81 -14.25 10.14 4.23
CA PRO A 81 -12.98 9.48 3.95
C PRO A 81 -13.08 8.70 2.64
N GLN A 82 -12.06 8.80 1.77
CA GLN A 82 -12.03 8.05 0.51
C GLN A 82 -11.31 6.70 0.65
N THR A 83 -10.39 6.60 1.60
CA THR A 83 -9.65 5.38 1.96
C THR A 83 -9.34 5.39 3.45
N THR A 84 -8.84 4.28 3.99
CA THR A 84 -8.33 4.23 5.36
C THR A 84 -7.17 5.21 5.59
N PHE A 85 -6.47 5.64 4.53
CA PHE A 85 -5.36 6.59 4.59
C PHE A 85 -5.80 8.05 4.40
N THR A 86 -7.02 8.36 4.76
CA THR A 86 -7.64 9.68 4.61
C THR A 86 -6.85 10.80 5.29
N VAL A 87 -6.91 12.02 4.70
CA VAL A 87 -6.35 13.23 5.31
C VAL A 87 -6.95 13.51 6.70
N TYR A 88 -8.19 13.15 6.94
CA TYR A 88 -8.87 13.37 8.22
C TYR A 88 -8.24 12.60 9.39
N ARG A 89 -7.70 11.39 9.15
CA ARG A 89 -6.91 10.66 10.16
C ARG A 89 -5.58 11.36 10.45
N LYS A 90 -4.91 11.90 9.44
CA LYS A 90 -3.68 12.68 9.61
C LYS A 90 -3.89 13.97 10.40
N LEU A 91 -5.06 14.58 10.27
CA LEU A 91 -5.44 15.73 11.09
C LEU A 91 -5.62 15.34 12.57
N ALA A 92 -6.16 14.16 12.86
CA ALA A 92 -6.26 13.67 14.24
C ALA A 92 -4.89 13.57 14.92
N GLU A 93 -3.84 13.15 14.19
CA GLU A 93 -2.44 13.14 14.68
C GLU A 93 -1.90 14.55 14.98
N ARG A 94 -2.55 15.61 14.45
CA ARG A 94 -2.18 17.04 14.62
C ARG A 94 -3.09 17.81 15.56
N SER A 95 -3.64 17.14 16.59
CA SER A 95 -4.49 17.73 17.63
C SER A 95 -5.90 18.15 17.19
N TYR A 96 -6.35 17.83 15.98
CA TYR A 96 -7.75 17.93 15.64
C TYR A 96 -8.55 16.82 16.34
N ARG A 97 -9.81 17.11 16.66
CA ARG A 97 -10.73 16.13 17.26
C ARG A 97 -11.72 15.66 16.21
N PRO A 98 -11.50 14.49 15.58
CA PRO A 98 -12.46 13.94 14.66
C PRO A 98 -13.67 13.36 15.38
N PHE A 99 -14.84 13.52 14.78
CA PHE A 99 -16.08 12.89 15.18
C PHE A 99 -16.66 12.18 13.96
N VAL A 100 -16.66 10.87 13.97
CA VAL A 100 -17.27 10.07 12.92
C VAL A 100 -18.73 9.84 13.25
N TRP A 101 -19.62 10.23 12.34
CA TRP A 101 -21.05 10.09 12.48
C TRP A 101 -21.65 9.28 11.32
N PRO A 102 -21.64 7.94 11.41
CA PRO A 102 -22.23 7.09 10.38
C PRO A 102 -23.75 7.21 10.35
N ALA A 103 -24.37 6.94 9.21
CA ALA A 103 -25.82 7.02 9.05
C ALA A 103 -26.61 5.96 9.86
N ARG A 104 -25.95 4.83 10.20
CA ARG A 104 -26.52 3.76 11.04
C ARG A 104 -25.60 3.47 12.21
N TYR A 105 -26.16 3.14 13.36
CA TYR A 105 -25.40 2.66 14.51
C TYR A 105 -24.58 1.43 14.12
N PRO A 106 -23.23 1.46 14.25
CA PRO A 106 -22.38 0.39 13.74
C PRO A 106 -22.59 -0.92 14.50
N LYS A 107 -22.56 -2.04 13.77
CA LYS A 107 -22.55 -3.39 14.36
C LYS A 107 -21.22 -3.70 15.04
N ASN A 108 -20.14 -3.12 14.54
CA ASN A 108 -18.79 -3.27 15.09
C ASN A 108 -18.15 -1.88 15.30
N ILE A 109 -18.03 -1.47 16.54
CA ILE A 109 -17.47 -0.18 16.93
C ILE A 109 -15.98 -0.12 16.64
N SER A 110 -15.27 -1.26 16.65
CA SER A 110 -13.81 -1.28 16.44
C SER A 110 -13.38 -0.78 15.06
N ASN A 111 -14.27 -0.80 14.06
CA ASN A 111 -13.97 -0.27 12.72
C ASN A 111 -13.72 1.24 12.71
N TYR A 112 -14.16 1.93 13.75
CA TYR A 112 -14.02 3.40 13.86
C TYR A 112 -12.90 3.83 14.81
N GLU A 113 -12.14 2.89 15.38
CA GLU A 113 -10.90 3.16 16.15
C GLU A 113 -11.05 4.21 17.25
N GLY A 114 -12.23 4.28 17.89
CA GLY A 114 -12.52 5.26 18.95
C GLY A 114 -12.89 6.66 18.46
N LEU A 115 -13.10 6.86 17.16
CA LEU A 115 -13.43 8.16 16.56
C LEU A 115 -14.94 8.41 16.42
N LEU A 116 -15.81 7.47 16.84
CA LEU A 116 -17.27 7.71 16.85
C LEU A 116 -17.62 8.93 17.70
N ALA A 117 -18.62 9.68 17.26
CA ALA A 117 -19.15 10.81 18.02
C ALA A 117 -19.59 10.33 19.42
N PRO A 118 -19.24 11.07 20.50
CA PRO A 118 -19.54 10.66 21.87
C PRO A 118 -21.00 10.33 22.12
N GLN A 119 -21.91 11.08 21.48
CA GLN A 119 -23.35 10.83 21.59
C GLN A 119 -23.75 9.44 21.09
N LEU A 120 -23.14 8.97 19.99
CA LEU A 120 -23.42 7.64 19.45
C LEU A 120 -22.86 6.54 20.35
N VAL A 121 -21.72 6.78 20.98
CA VAL A 121 -21.14 5.84 21.96
C VAL A 121 -22.08 5.72 23.17
N ASP A 122 -22.53 6.84 23.72
CA ASP A 122 -23.49 6.88 24.83
C ASP A 122 -24.81 6.15 24.49
N ASP A 123 -25.31 6.33 23.27
CA ASP A 123 -26.54 5.68 22.82
C ASP A 123 -26.37 4.16 22.67
N ILE A 124 -25.23 3.71 22.16
CA ILE A 124 -24.89 2.28 22.06
C ILE A 124 -24.76 1.66 23.44
N GLU A 125 -24.15 2.35 24.41
CA GLU A 125 -24.05 1.89 25.79
C GLU A 125 -25.41 1.80 26.48
N LYS A 126 -26.37 2.65 26.09
CA LYS A 126 -27.78 2.58 26.54
C LYS A 126 -28.61 1.51 25.86
N GLY A 127 -28.02 0.78 24.90
CA GLY A 127 -28.67 -0.37 24.25
C GLY A 127 -29.51 -0.01 23.03
N VAL A 128 -29.18 1.08 22.32
CA VAL A 128 -29.82 1.38 21.03
C VAL A 128 -29.55 0.25 20.05
N GLU A 129 -30.56 -0.09 19.27
CA GLU A 129 -30.50 -1.20 18.31
C GLU A 129 -29.43 -0.96 17.25
N ALA A 130 -28.50 -1.92 17.10
CA ALA A 130 -27.48 -1.87 16.09
C ALA A 130 -28.10 -1.87 14.69
N TRP A 131 -27.52 -1.08 13.79
CA TRP A 131 -27.96 -0.88 12.41
C TRP A 131 -29.21 0.00 12.24
N SER A 132 -29.80 0.52 13.33
CA SER A 132 -30.85 1.54 13.25
C SER A 132 -30.24 2.90 12.77
N PRO A 133 -31.05 3.79 12.17
CA PRO A 133 -30.58 5.12 11.77
C PRO A 133 -30.11 5.97 12.95
N THR A 134 -29.01 6.71 12.77
CA THR A 134 -28.48 7.65 13.78
C THR A 134 -29.10 9.04 13.68
N ASP A 135 -29.75 9.34 12.57
CA ASP A 135 -30.34 10.65 12.26
C ASP A 135 -31.80 10.49 11.88
N SER A 136 -32.68 11.18 12.59
CA SER A 136 -34.12 11.15 12.36
C SER A 136 -34.58 11.66 11.00
N ARG A 137 -33.70 12.32 10.24
CA ARG A 137 -33.96 12.73 8.85
C ARG A 137 -34.02 11.55 7.88
N PHE A 138 -33.47 10.40 8.26
CA PHE A 138 -33.46 9.18 7.45
C PHE A 138 -34.26 8.09 8.14
N SER A 139 -35.21 7.50 7.44
CA SER A 139 -35.84 6.26 7.84
C SER A 139 -34.99 5.05 7.43
N ASP A 140 -35.28 3.88 8.00
CA ASP A 140 -34.66 2.63 7.56
C ASP A 140 -34.89 2.37 6.07
N LEU A 141 -36.07 2.67 5.55
CA LEU A 141 -36.42 2.49 4.17
C LEU A 141 -35.57 3.39 3.26
N ASP A 142 -35.42 4.68 3.61
CA ASP A 142 -34.58 5.62 2.85
C ASP A 142 -33.14 5.12 2.75
N LEU A 143 -32.57 4.61 3.84
CA LEU A 143 -31.21 4.11 3.85
C LEU A 143 -31.07 2.79 3.07
N MET A 144 -32.09 1.91 3.12
CA MET A 144 -32.11 0.69 2.30
C MET A 144 -32.21 0.99 0.81
N GLU A 145 -33.04 1.95 0.41
CA GLU A 145 -33.15 2.39 -0.99
C GLU A 145 -31.84 2.97 -1.49
N ARG A 146 -31.12 3.77 -0.69
CA ARG A 146 -29.81 4.32 -1.03
C ARG A 146 -28.76 3.24 -1.15
N GLU A 147 -28.72 2.27 -0.21
CA GLU A 147 -27.80 1.13 -0.29
C GLU A 147 -28.05 0.30 -1.54
N SER A 148 -29.32 0.07 -1.90
CA SER A 148 -29.68 -0.64 -3.12
C SER A 148 -29.29 0.11 -4.39
N ALA A 149 -29.47 1.43 -4.41
CA ALA A 149 -29.19 2.26 -5.57
C ALA A 149 -27.70 2.42 -5.86
N MET A 150 -26.87 2.58 -4.82
CA MET A 150 -25.43 2.85 -4.99
C MET A 150 -24.52 1.62 -4.80
N GLY A 151 -25.07 0.51 -4.32
CA GLY A 151 -24.35 -0.68 -3.94
C GLY A 151 -23.70 -0.59 -2.55
N ARG A 152 -23.47 -1.77 -1.96
CA ARG A 152 -23.01 -1.89 -0.57
C ARG A 152 -21.67 -1.20 -0.30
N SER A 153 -20.66 -1.36 -1.19
CA SER A 153 -19.34 -0.77 -1.01
C SER A 153 -19.41 0.76 -0.94
N ASN A 154 -20.13 1.38 -1.86
CA ASN A 154 -20.33 2.82 -1.87
C ASN A 154 -21.17 3.31 -0.68
N PHE A 155 -22.18 2.55 -0.27
CA PHE A 155 -22.99 2.90 0.91
C PHE A 155 -22.14 2.85 2.18
N MET A 156 -21.33 1.82 2.35
CA MET A 156 -20.40 1.73 3.49
C MET A 156 -19.42 2.90 3.51
N LEU A 157 -18.90 3.28 2.36
CA LEU A 157 -17.99 4.42 2.25
C LEU A 157 -18.68 5.76 2.55
N GLN A 158 -19.79 6.06 1.86
CA GLN A 158 -20.40 7.40 1.85
C GLN A 158 -21.34 7.65 3.03
N PHE A 159 -22.01 6.62 3.52
CA PHE A 159 -23.01 6.74 4.60
C PHE A 159 -22.52 6.14 5.92
N GLN A 160 -21.81 5.02 5.88
CA GLN A 160 -21.24 4.41 7.08
C GLN A 160 -19.86 4.94 7.43
N LEU A 161 -19.21 5.66 6.54
CA LEU A 161 -17.84 6.18 6.70
C LEU A 161 -16.83 5.05 7.04
N ASP A 162 -17.14 3.85 6.56
CA ASP A 162 -16.32 2.64 6.70
C ASP A 162 -15.68 2.30 5.34
N THR A 163 -14.38 2.47 5.27
CA THR A 163 -13.60 2.30 4.04
C THR A 163 -13.24 0.84 3.75
N SER A 164 -13.53 -0.09 4.67
CA SER A 164 -12.99 -1.46 4.62
C SER A 164 -13.33 -2.22 3.33
N LEU A 165 -14.54 -2.09 2.81
CA LEU A 165 -14.95 -2.75 1.56
C LEU A 165 -14.31 -2.08 0.33
N SER A 166 -14.33 -0.76 0.26
CA SER A 166 -13.73 -0.02 -0.85
C SER A 166 -12.20 -0.19 -0.90
N ASP A 167 -11.54 -0.20 0.26
CA ASP A 167 -10.10 -0.48 0.37
C ASP A 167 -9.79 -1.94 -0.03
N ALA A 168 -10.68 -2.88 0.31
CA ALA A 168 -10.53 -4.28 -0.11
C ALA A 168 -10.58 -4.45 -1.63
N GLU A 169 -11.41 -3.68 -2.32
CA GLU A 169 -11.50 -3.67 -3.78
C GLU A 169 -10.35 -2.90 -4.42
N LYS A 170 -9.94 -1.78 -3.80
CA LYS A 170 -8.90 -0.90 -4.33
C LYS A 170 -7.49 -1.47 -4.21
N PHE A 171 -7.17 -2.15 -3.11
CA PHE A 171 -5.84 -2.69 -2.80
C PHE A 171 -5.88 -4.23 -2.85
N PRO A 172 -5.60 -4.85 -4.01
CA PRO A 172 -5.86 -6.27 -4.23
C PRO A 172 -4.82 -7.21 -3.60
N LEU A 173 -3.60 -6.72 -3.27
CA LEU A 173 -2.53 -7.56 -2.72
C LEU A 173 -2.73 -7.79 -1.22
N LYS A 174 -3.43 -8.88 -0.85
CA LYS A 174 -3.78 -9.19 0.55
C LYS A 174 -2.74 -10.08 1.21
N PHE A 175 -2.22 -9.68 2.37
CA PHE A 175 -1.25 -10.49 3.13
C PHE A 175 -1.81 -11.82 3.61
N GLN A 176 -3.11 -11.89 3.86
CA GLN A 176 -3.76 -13.14 4.22
C GLN A 176 -3.66 -14.22 3.14
N ASP A 177 -3.43 -13.84 1.87
CA ASP A 177 -3.34 -14.79 0.76
C ASP A 177 -1.93 -15.39 0.62
N LEU A 178 -0.96 -14.85 1.36
CA LEU A 178 0.40 -15.38 1.43
C LEU A 178 0.50 -16.58 2.37
N ILE A 179 1.44 -17.48 2.08
CA ILE A 179 1.93 -18.45 3.05
C ILE A 179 3.27 -17.96 3.59
N VAL A 180 3.39 -17.79 4.89
CA VAL A 180 4.64 -17.38 5.52
C VAL A 180 5.18 -18.53 6.36
N THR A 181 6.37 -19.04 5.99
CA THR A 181 7.02 -20.17 6.67
C THR A 181 8.54 -20.15 6.46
N PRO A 182 9.34 -20.60 7.43
CA PRO A 182 10.79 -20.72 7.24
C PRO A 182 11.14 -21.58 6.02
N LEU A 183 12.09 -21.11 5.20
CA LEU A 183 12.53 -21.78 3.98
C LEU A 183 13.99 -22.23 4.07
N GLY A 184 14.21 -23.52 3.80
CA GLY A 184 15.52 -24.18 3.79
C GLY A 184 16.20 -24.16 2.42
N ASN A 185 17.14 -25.10 2.24
CA ASN A 185 17.76 -25.40 0.96
C ASN A 185 16.88 -26.28 0.06
N GLU A 186 15.94 -26.98 0.65
CA GLU A 186 14.91 -27.80 0.02
C GLU A 186 13.54 -27.24 0.43
N CYS A 187 12.49 -27.60 -0.30
CA CYS A 187 11.11 -27.26 0.00
C CYS A 187 10.25 -28.52 0.09
N ALA A 188 9.10 -28.41 0.76
CA ALA A 188 8.14 -29.50 0.76
C ALA A 188 7.46 -29.62 -0.62
N GLU A 189 7.02 -30.84 -0.95
CA GLU A 189 6.33 -31.08 -2.21
C GLU A 189 4.99 -30.34 -2.32
N ARG A 190 4.31 -30.16 -1.17
CA ARG A 190 3.00 -29.49 -1.12
C ARG A 190 2.81 -28.69 0.17
N TYR A 191 2.13 -27.57 0.01
CA TYR A 191 1.66 -26.70 1.10
C TYR A 191 0.15 -26.54 0.98
N ALA A 192 -0.57 -26.53 2.11
CA ALA A 192 -1.98 -26.16 2.16
C ALA A 192 -2.15 -24.90 3.02
N TRP A 193 -3.04 -24.03 2.59
CA TRP A 193 -3.38 -22.77 3.25
C TRP A 193 -4.76 -22.84 3.91
N SER A 194 -4.96 -22.06 4.98
CA SER A 194 -6.27 -21.84 5.61
C SER A 194 -6.31 -20.47 6.29
N ALA A 195 -7.46 -19.81 6.18
CA ALA A 195 -7.75 -18.57 6.91
C ALA A 195 -8.12 -18.78 8.38
N ASP A 196 -8.00 -20.02 8.91
CA ASP A 196 -8.32 -20.31 10.31
C ASP A 196 -7.35 -19.55 11.24
N PRO A 197 -7.86 -18.82 12.25
CA PRO A 197 -7.04 -18.07 13.21
C PRO A 197 -5.95 -18.87 13.92
N ARG A 198 -6.03 -20.19 13.94
CA ARG A 198 -4.99 -21.07 14.49
C ARG A 198 -3.65 -20.99 13.74
N TYR A 199 -3.70 -20.65 12.45
CA TYR A 199 -2.52 -20.53 11.59
C TYR A 199 -2.02 -19.10 11.46
N MET A 200 -2.68 -18.15 12.14
CA MET A 200 -2.26 -16.74 12.16
C MET A 200 -0.94 -16.59 12.92
N ILE A 201 0.01 -15.92 12.30
CA ILE A 201 1.31 -15.61 12.89
C ILE A 201 1.15 -14.36 13.74
N ARG A 202 1.36 -14.48 15.06
CA ARG A 202 1.13 -13.38 16.01
C ARG A 202 2.36 -12.50 16.22
N ASP A 203 3.56 -13.08 16.04
CA ASP A 203 4.83 -12.40 16.32
C ASP A 203 5.35 -11.60 15.12
N LEU A 204 4.61 -11.61 14.01
CA LEU A 204 4.94 -10.91 12.80
C LEU A 204 3.78 -10.02 12.38
N ASN A 205 3.92 -8.71 12.60
CA ASN A 205 2.88 -7.75 12.26
C ASN A 205 3.10 -7.19 10.85
N PRO A 206 2.13 -7.30 9.93
CA PRO A 206 2.24 -6.70 8.62
C PRO A 206 2.18 -5.16 8.71
N VAL A 207 2.98 -4.49 7.89
CA VAL A 207 2.86 -3.05 7.64
C VAL A 207 1.83 -2.87 6.52
N GLY A 208 0.57 -3.13 6.84
CA GLY A 208 -0.52 -3.23 5.89
C GLY A 208 -1.74 -2.37 6.23
N LEU A 209 -2.88 -2.77 5.71
CA LEU A 209 -4.19 -2.22 6.06
C LEU A 209 -4.61 -2.66 7.48
N PRO A 210 -5.45 -1.90 8.16
CA PRO A 210 -6.04 -2.35 9.43
C PRO A 210 -6.71 -3.72 9.26
N GLY A 211 -6.33 -4.67 10.11
CA GLY A 211 -6.84 -6.04 10.03
C GLY A 211 -6.01 -7.03 9.23
N ASP A 212 -5.03 -6.57 8.45
CA ASP A 212 -4.09 -7.48 7.79
C ASP A 212 -3.36 -8.39 8.77
N ARG A 213 -3.15 -9.65 8.37
CA ARG A 213 -2.45 -10.67 9.15
C ARG A 213 -1.69 -11.60 8.22
N PHE A 214 -0.59 -12.14 8.72
CA PHE A 214 0.13 -13.23 8.06
C PHE A 214 -0.37 -14.59 8.56
N TYR A 215 -0.37 -15.56 7.66
CA TYR A 215 -0.73 -16.94 7.96
C TYR A 215 0.39 -17.88 7.60
N GLY A 216 0.65 -18.82 8.51
CA GLY A 216 1.47 -19.99 8.22
C GLY A 216 0.68 -21.05 7.43
N PRO A 217 1.34 -22.07 6.91
CA PRO A 217 0.67 -23.18 6.24
C PRO A 217 -0.17 -23.99 7.24
N MET A 218 -1.36 -24.41 6.82
CA MET A 218 -2.19 -25.36 7.54
C MET A 218 -1.54 -26.75 7.55
N PHE A 219 -0.86 -27.10 6.45
CA PHE A 219 -0.19 -28.38 6.25
C PHE A 219 1.06 -28.17 5.41
N ILE A 220 2.11 -28.89 5.75
CA ILE A 220 3.36 -29.01 5.00
C ILE A 220 3.58 -30.50 4.78
N ASP A 221 3.81 -30.93 3.55
CA ASP A 221 4.14 -32.31 3.22
C ASP A 221 5.49 -32.70 3.84
N GLU A 222 5.61 -33.96 4.27
CA GLU A 222 6.88 -34.51 4.79
C GLU A 222 7.91 -34.74 3.67
N GLY A 223 7.44 -34.95 2.43
CA GLY A 223 8.29 -35.10 1.24
C GLY A 223 9.03 -33.81 0.94
N MET A 224 10.35 -33.86 0.86
CA MET A 224 11.21 -32.74 0.53
C MET A 224 11.76 -32.90 -0.88
N CYS A 225 11.88 -31.77 -1.61
CA CYS A 225 12.46 -31.73 -2.93
C CYS A 225 13.36 -30.50 -3.12
N ASP A 226 14.28 -30.62 -4.06
CA ASP A 226 15.10 -29.48 -4.48
C ASP A 226 14.25 -28.42 -5.20
N TYR A 227 14.65 -27.15 -5.08
CA TYR A 227 14.11 -26.10 -5.94
C TYR A 227 14.48 -26.37 -7.40
N SER A 228 13.51 -26.32 -8.29
CA SER A 228 13.72 -26.53 -9.72
C SER A 228 14.61 -25.45 -10.34
N GLU A 229 14.44 -24.21 -9.89
CA GLU A 229 15.27 -23.08 -10.28
C GLU A 229 15.30 -22.02 -9.17
N THR A 230 16.43 -21.30 -9.07
CA THR A 230 16.60 -20.17 -8.17
C THR A 230 17.20 -19.00 -8.94
N ILE A 231 16.60 -17.83 -8.81
CA ILE A 231 17.01 -16.58 -9.46
C ILE A 231 17.15 -15.47 -8.42
N VAL A 232 17.86 -14.41 -8.80
CA VAL A 232 17.81 -13.13 -8.08
C VAL A 232 17.25 -12.08 -9.02
N SER A 233 16.11 -11.51 -8.67
CA SER A 233 15.51 -10.38 -9.38
C SER A 233 16.07 -9.09 -8.83
N VAL A 234 16.55 -8.22 -9.69
CA VAL A 234 17.20 -6.96 -9.32
C VAL A 234 16.49 -5.80 -9.99
N ASP A 235 15.97 -4.89 -9.18
CA ASP A 235 15.52 -3.56 -9.61
C ASP A 235 16.64 -2.57 -9.29
N PRO A 236 17.41 -2.09 -10.31
CA PRO A 236 18.53 -1.22 -10.10
C PRO A 236 18.08 0.23 -10.00
N SER A 237 18.46 0.93 -8.94
CA SER A 237 18.30 2.38 -8.85
C SER A 237 19.56 3.12 -9.32
N GLY A 238 19.36 4.35 -9.79
CA GLY A 238 20.44 5.29 -10.06
C GLY A 238 20.94 6.00 -8.79
N ARG A 239 21.40 7.24 -8.97
CA ARG A 239 21.71 8.14 -7.84
C ARG A 239 20.43 8.88 -7.47
N GLY A 240 19.89 8.61 -6.31
CA GLY A 240 18.64 9.25 -5.86
C GLY A 240 18.15 8.72 -4.53
N ALA A 241 16.86 8.86 -4.28
CA ALA A 241 16.19 8.37 -3.08
C ALA A 241 15.75 6.90 -3.20
N ASP A 242 15.72 6.34 -4.42
CA ASP A 242 15.27 4.98 -4.69
C ASP A 242 16.33 3.95 -4.30
N GLU A 243 15.91 2.74 -4.01
CA GLU A 243 16.77 1.64 -3.58
C GLU A 243 17.11 0.71 -4.77
N THR A 244 18.36 0.21 -4.82
CA THR A 244 18.64 -1.00 -5.61
C THR A 244 18.21 -2.19 -4.79
N VAL A 245 17.23 -2.95 -5.29
CA VAL A 245 16.64 -4.08 -4.58
C VAL A 245 17.01 -5.38 -5.26
N ALA A 246 17.37 -6.40 -4.45
CA ALA A 246 17.64 -7.75 -4.90
C ALA A 246 16.74 -8.72 -4.12
N VAL A 247 15.86 -9.44 -4.82
CA VAL A 247 14.96 -10.45 -4.26
C VAL A 247 15.39 -11.82 -4.73
N VAL A 248 15.60 -12.74 -3.79
CA VAL A 248 15.94 -14.14 -4.08
C VAL A 248 14.66 -14.96 -4.17
N LEU A 249 14.39 -15.48 -5.34
CA LEU A 249 13.22 -16.30 -5.59
C LEU A 249 13.63 -17.71 -6.05
N SER A 250 12.86 -18.69 -5.64
CA SER A 250 12.99 -20.07 -6.10
C SER A 250 11.63 -20.60 -6.56
N GLN A 251 11.62 -21.60 -7.41
CA GLN A 251 10.41 -22.25 -7.90
C GLN A 251 10.50 -23.76 -7.71
N ALA A 252 9.44 -24.38 -7.24
CA ALA A 252 9.21 -25.84 -7.25
C ALA A 252 7.71 -26.12 -7.18
N ASN A 253 7.26 -27.18 -7.86
CA ASN A 253 5.89 -27.73 -7.76
C ASN A 253 4.77 -26.70 -7.97
N GLY A 254 5.02 -25.66 -8.80
CA GLY A 254 4.06 -24.59 -9.06
C GLY A 254 3.93 -23.55 -7.94
N TYR A 255 4.79 -23.58 -6.94
CA TYR A 255 4.96 -22.52 -5.94
C TYR A 255 6.12 -21.62 -6.30
N VAL A 256 6.03 -20.36 -5.91
CA VAL A 256 7.12 -19.38 -5.94
C VAL A 256 7.50 -19.07 -4.49
N PHE A 257 8.77 -19.19 -4.18
CA PHE A 257 9.33 -19.01 -2.83
C PHE A 257 10.19 -17.77 -2.79
N VAL A 258 9.86 -16.81 -1.93
CA VAL A 258 10.68 -15.63 -1.66
C VAL A 258 11.60 -15.96 -0.48
N ARG A 259 12.87 -16.22 -0.79
CA ARG A 259 13.83 -16.77 0.18
C ARG A 259 14.66 -15.72 0.90
N ASP A 260 14.91 -14.58 0.27
CA ASP A 260 15.64 -13.45 0.88
C ASP A 260 15.38 -12.17 0.07
N MET A 261 15.62 -11.03 0.70
CA MET A 261 15.54 -9.72 0.06
C MET A 261 16.62 -8.82 0.67
N LYS A 262 17.27 -8.01 -0.18
CA LYS A 262 18.21 -6.98 0.25
C LYS A 262 17.96 -5.71 -0.56
N ALA A 263 18.05 -4.58 0.11
CA ALA A 263 17.92 -3.26 -0.48
C ALA A 263 19.16 -2.42 -0.17
N TYR A 264 19.60 -1.62 -1.13
CA TYR A 264 20.84 -0.84 -1.08
C TYR A 264 20.57 0.59 -1.56
N ARG A 265 21.09 1.58 -0.86
CA ARG A 265 20.94 3.01 -1.21
C ARG A 265 22.09 3.57 -2.05
N ASP A 266 23.16 2.80 -2.20
CA ASP A 266 24.33 3.22 -2.96
C ASP A 266 24.21 2.96 -4.47
N GLY A 267 22.97 2.79 -4.96
CA GLY A 267 22.70 2.51 -6.37
C GLY A 267 23.43 1.26 -6.85
N TYR A 268 24.13 1.39 -7.98
CA TYR A 268 24.95 0.34 -8.59
C TYR A 268 26.44 0.49 -8.27
N SER A 269 26.78 0.86 -7.03
CA SER A 269 28.17 0.90 -6.58
C SER A 269 28.81 -0.51 -6.60
N ASP A 270 30.14 -0.56 -6.71
CA ASP A 270 30.89 -1.84 -6.70
C ASP A 270 30.58 -2.67 -5.44
N SER A 271 30.37 -2.04 -4.29
CA SER A 271 29.98 -2.72 -3.05
C SER A 271 28.61 -3.35 -3.15
N THR A 272 27.64 -2.65 -3.74
CA THR A 272 26.28 -3.15 -3.96
C THR A 272 26.27 -4.32 -4.93
N LEU A 273 26.88 -4.17 -6.11
CA LEU A 273 26.96 -5.21 -7.13
C LEU A 273 27.67 -6.47 -6.59
N SER A 274 28.80 -6.29 -5.91
CA SER A 274 29.52 -7.39 -5.27
C SER A 274 28.68 -8.11 -4.21
N SER A 275 27.89 -7.38 -3.43
CA SER A 275 27.01 -7.94 -2.41
C SER A 275 25.86 -8.75 -3.00
N ILE A 276 25.27 -8.28 -4.10
CA ILE A 276 24.21 -9.00 -4.83
C ILE A 276 24.76 -10.29 -5.44
N VAL A 277 25.95 -10.28 -6.02
CA VAL A 277 26.60 -11.52 -6.53
C VAL A 277 26.88 -12.51 -5.40
N ARG A 278 27.33 -12.04 -4.22
CA ARG A 278 27.50 -12.92 -3.04
C ARG A 278 26.17 -13.51 -2.56
N LEU A 279 25.09 -12.69 -2.58
CA LEU A 279 23.76 -13.15 -2.25
C LEU A 279 23.30 -14.27 -3.20
N ALA A 280 23.44 -14.06 -4.51
CA ALA A 280 23.11 -15.05 -5.53
C ALA A 280 23.89 -16.37 -5.33
N ARG A 281 25.19 -16.29 -5.07
CA ARG A 281 26.04 -17.47 -4.77
C ARG A 281 25.55 -18.23 -3.53
N ARG A 282 25.21 -17.51 -2.46
CA ARG A 282 24.72 -18.10 -1.19
C ARG A 282 23.51 -18.99 -1.42
N TYR A 283 22.61 -18.56 -2.30
CA TYR A 283 21.38 -19.28 -2.63
C TYR A 283 21.50 -20.18 -3.86
N LYS A 284 22.70 -20.32 -4.42
CA LYS A 284 22.97 -21.11 -5.64
C LYS A 284 22.06 -20.69 -6.80
N ALA A 285 21.81 -19.39 -6.94
CA ALA A 285 21.02 -18.87 -8.04
C ALA A 285 21.73 -19.11 -9.37
N SER A 286 20.96 -19.46 -10.39
CA SER A 286 21.42 -19.65 -11.76
C SER A 286 21.49 -18.36 -12.57
N ARG A 287 20.65 -17.37 -12.21
CA ARG A 287 20.46 -16.11 -12.95
C ARG A 287 20.32 -14.90 -12.06
N LEU A 288 20.81 -13.76 -12.56
CA LEU A 288 20.43 -12.42 -12.14
C LEU A 288 19.51 -11.84 -13.21
N LEU A 289 18.27 -11.57 -12.87
CA LEU A 289 17.34 -10.80 -13.70
C LEU A 289 17.52 -9.33 -13.38
N VAL A 290 17.82 -8.53 -14.37
CA VAL A 290 18.08 -7.09 -14.18
C VAL A 290 17.13 -6.29 -15.04
N GLU A 291 16.37 -5.36 -14.42
CA GLU A 291 15.49 -4.49 -15.19
C GLU A 291 16.32 -3.54 -16.08
N SER A 292 15.95 -3.48 -17.38
CA SER A 292 16.76 -2.80 -18.40
C SER A 292 16.40 -1.33 -18.61
N ASN A 293 15.67 -0.70 -17.67
CA ASN A 293 15.22 0.69 -17.80
C ASN A 293 16.36 1.72 -17.84
N PHE A 294 17.61 1.29 -17.62
CA PHE A 294 18.79 2.15 -17.62
C PHE A 294 19.93 1.55 -18.46
N GLY A 295 20.25 2.20 -19.57
CA GLY A 295 21.54 2.09 -20.21
C GLY A 295 21.82 0.84 -21.05
N ASP A 296 20.82 0.27 -21.74
CA ASP A 296 20.99 -0.80 -22.78
C ASP A 296 22.10 -1.83 -22.45
N GLY A 297 21.93 -2.62 -21.38
CA GLY A 297 22.87 -3.68 -21.00
C GLY A 297 24.03 -3.27 -20.10
N MET A 298 24.23 -1.99 -19.84
CA MET A 298 25.37 -1.51 -19.03
C MET A 298 25.42 -2.15 -17.63
N ILE A 299 24.29 -2.28 -16.95
CA ILE A 299 24.26 -2.85 -15.59
C ILE A 299 24.57 -4.35 -15.61
N CYS A 300 24.09 -5.08 -16.62
CA CYS A 300 24.46 -6.48 -16.81
C CYS A 300 25.99 -6.64 -17.04
N GLU A 301 26.62 -5.76 -17.81
CA GLU A 301 28.07 -5.77 -17.98
C GLU A 301 28.82 -5.49 -16.67
N LEU A 302 28.32 -4.58 -15.84
CA LEU A 302 28.89 -4.32 -14.53
C LEU A 302 28.77 -5.57 -13.62
N PHE A 303 27.62 -6.23 -13.58
CA PHE A 303 27.47 -7.50 -12.86
C PHE A 303 28.41 -8.59 -13.37
N ASN A 304 28.57 -8.73 -14.67
CA ASN A 304 29.45 -9.75 -15.27
C ASN A 304 30.90 -9.62 -14.80
N ARG A 305 31.42 -8.41 -14.58
CA ARG A 305 32.75 -8.19 -13.99
C ARG A 305 32.85 -8.78 -12.58
N HIS A 306 31.84 -8.55 -11.72
CA HIS A 306 31.79 -9.10 -10.36
C HIS A 306 31.56 -10.60 -10.36
N ILE A 307 30.77 -11.15 -11.28
CA ILE A 307 30.54 -12.58 -11.47
C ILE A 307 31.86 -13.29 -11.77
N ILE A 308 32.65 -12.77 -12.71
CA ILE A 308 33.96 -13.31 -13.07
C ILE A 308 34.94 -13.19 -11.89
N GLN A 309 35.02 -12.02 -11.23
CA GLN A 309 35.90 -11.84 -10.07
C GLN A 309 35.60 -12.80 -8.92
N GLN A 310 34.33 -13.11 -8.69
CA GLN A 310 33.90 -14.00 -7.63
C GLN A 310 33.79 -15.46 -8.07
N GLN A 311 34.12 -15.78 -9.32
CA GLN A 311 34.01 -17.12 -9.91
C GLN A 311 32.60 -17.74 -9.67
N ALA A 312 31.56 -16.93 -9.85
CA ALA A 312 30.19 -17.36 -9.64
C ALA A 312 29.63 -18.07 -10.88
N ALA A 313 28.99 -19.23 -10.69
CA ALA A 313 28.25 -19.91 -11.75
C ALA A 313 26.88 -19.24 -11.92
N LEU A 314 26.86 -18.05 -12.51
CA LEU A 314 25.70 -17.16 -12.56
C LEU A 314 25.68 -16.45 -13.90
N SER A 315 24.51 -16.34 -14.53
CA SER A 315 24.28 -15.55 -15.75
C SER A 315 23.47 -14.32 -15.46
N THR A 316 23.60 -13.29 -16.27
CA THR A 316 22.74 -12.10 -16.25
C THR A 316 21.72 -12.18 -17.39
N GLU A 317 20.49 -11.75 -17.12
CA GLU A 317 19.42 -11.66 -18.10
C GLU A 317 18.70 -10.32 -17.95
N GLU A 318 18.57 -9.57 -19.04
CA GLU A 318 17.78 -8.33 -19.03
C GLU A 318 16.30 -8.62 -19.14
N VAL A 319 15.53 -7.96 -18.28
CA VAL A 319 14.07 -7.99 -18.34
C VAL A 319 13.56 -6.61 -18.72
N ARG A 320 12.68 -6.55 -19.73
CA ARG A 320 12.05 -5.31 -20.19
C ARG A 320 10.59 -5.26 -19.75
N ALA A 321 10.22 -4.20 -19.06
CA ALA A 321 8.84 -3.91 -18.73
C ALA A 321 8.16 -3.18 -19.89
N SER A 322 7.03 -3.69 -20.38
CA SER A 322 6.28 -3.12 -21.51
C SER A 322 4.92 -2.54 -21.15
N ALA A 323 4.40 -2.82 -19.94
CA ALA A 323 3.10 -2.35 -19.46
C ALA A 323 3.26 -1.28 -18.37
N ARG A 324 2.15 -0.62 -17.99
CA ARG A 324 2.13 0.28 -16.84
C ARG A 324 2.55 -0.48 -15.58
N LYS A 325 3.44 0.14 -14.81
CA LYS A 325 4.10 -0.50 -13.66
C LYS A 325 3.10 -1.06 -12.64
N GLU A 326 2.16 -0.25 -12.21
CA GLU A 326 1.18 -0.62 -11.20
C GLU A 326 0.27 -1.76 -11.66
N GLU A 327 -0.20 -1.71 -12.90
CA GLU A 327 -1.02 -2.77 -13.51
C GLU A 327 -0.24 -4.07 -13.62
N ARG A 328 1.01 -4.01 -14.08
CA ARG A 328 1.90 -5.17 -14.20
C ARG A 328 2.14 -5.84 -12.84
N ILE A 329 2.44 -5.07 -11.80
CA ILE A 329 2.68 -5.58 -10.46
C ILE A 329 1.43 -6.32 -9.95
N ILE A 330 0.25 -5.70 -10.07
CA ILE A 330 -1.00 -6.30 -9.62
C ILE A 330 -1.34 -7.54 -10.42
N ASP A 331 -1.34 -7.44 -11.75
CA ASP A 331 -1.73 -8.55 -12.64
C ASP A 331 -0.78 -9.77 -12.51
N THR A 332 0.46 -9.54 -12.05
CA THR A 332 1.42 -10.60 -11.75
C THR A 332 1.20 -11.21 -10.36
N LEU A 333 1.13 -10.38 -9.31
CA LEU A 333 1.16 -10.87 -7.93
C LEU A 333 -0.21 -11.34 -7.43
N GLU A 334 -1.29 -10.61 -7.75
CA GLU A 334 -2.63 -10.94 -7.27
C GLU A 334 -3.06 -12.37 -7.58
N PRO A 335 -2.93 -12.91 -8.82
CA PRO A 335 -3.34 -14.28 -9.12
C PRO A 335 -2.53 -15.34 -8.37
N VAL A 336 -1.23 -15.12 -8.19
CA VAL A 336 -0.33 -16.06 -7.48
C VAL A 336 -0.62 -16.06 -5.99
N MET A 337 -0.89 -14.89 -5.41
CA MET A 337 -1.30 -14.73 -4.02
C MET A 337 -2.66 -15.37 -3.77
N ASN A 338 -3.68 -15.06 -4.58
CA ASN A 338 -5.04 -15.61 -4.43
C ASN A 338 -5.09 -17.14 -4.56
N GLN A 339 -4.14 -17.74 -5.26
CA GLN A 339 -3.97 -19.20 -5.34
C GLN A 339 -3.13 -19.77 -4.19
N HIS A 340 -2.66 -18.93 -3.26
CA HIS A 340 -1.75 -19.30 -2.17
C HIS A 340 -0.46 -19.98 -2.66
N LYS A 341 0.05 -19.51 -3.81
CA LYS A 341 1.25 -20.05 -4.46
C LYS A 341 2.50 -19.23 -4.18
N LEU A 342 2.36 -18.06 -3.56
CA LEU A 342 3.49 -17.22 -3.12
C LEU A 342 3.81 -17.52 -1.65
N ILE A 343 4.97 -18.11 -1.42
CA ILE A 343 5.45 -18.51 -0.08
C ILE A 343 6.65 -17.62 0.27
N ILE A 344 6.61 -17.00 1.45
CA ILE A 344 7.62 -16.02 1.85
C ILE A 344 8.26 -16.45 3.17
N ASP A 345 9.60 -16.43 3.22
CA ASP A 345 10.35 -16.67 4.45
C ASP A 345 10.13 -15.54 5.46
N PRO A 346 9.82 -15.81 6.75
CA PRO A 346 9.67 -14.78 7.79
C PRO A 346 10.83 -13.79 7.85
N LYS A 347 12.06 -14.22 7.59
CA LYS A 347 13.25 -13.34 7.60
C LYS A 347 13.20 -12.21 6.56
N VAL A 348 12.39 -12.37 5.49
CA VAL A 348 12.18 -11.29 4.52
C VAL A 348 11.46 -10.13 5.19
N TRP A 349 10.43 -10.42 5.97
CA TRP A 349 9.66 -9.43 6.73
C TRP A 349 10.48 -8.84 7.89
N GLU A 350 11.24 -9.68 8.60
CA GLU A 350 12.15 -9.22 9.66
C GLU A 350 13.19 -8.24 9.10
N TYR A 351 13.77 -8.55 7.94
CA TYR A 351 14.68 -7.65 7.24
C TYR A 351 13.96 -6.37 6.81
N ASP A 352 12.75 -6.47 6.26
CA ASP A 352 11.94 -5.34 5.82
C ASP A 352 11.73 -4.31 6.93
N TYR A 353 11.37 -4.79 8.13
CA TYR A 353 11.19 -3.93 9.32
C TYR A 353 12.48 -3.32 9.85
N ALA A 354 13.57 -4.09 9.84
CA ALA A 354 14.86 -3.62 10.33
C ALA A 354 15.61 -2.73 9.34
N SER A 355 15.13 -2.66 8.09
CA SER A 355 15.81 -1.91 7.03
C SER A 355 15.67 -0.40 7.23
N ASN A 356 16.63 0.36 6.68
CA ASN A 356 16.64 1.83 6.67
C ASN A 356 16.55 2.50 8.05
N PRO A 357 17.33 2.07 9.07
CA PRO A 357 17.27 2.64 10.41
C PRO A 357 17.62 4.15 10.45
N GLU A 358 18.40 4.62 9.47
CA GLU A 358 18.80 6.03 9.33
C GLU A 358 17.67 6.94 8.82
N THR A 359 16.59 6.35 8.29
CA THR A 359 15.46 7.10 7.76
C THR A 359 14.50 7.46 8.91
N PRO A 360 13.98 8.71 8.96
CA PRO A 360 12.94 9.06 9.92
C PRO A 360 11.77 8.09 9.90
N PRO A 361 11.18 7.73 11.05
CA PRO A 361 10.14 6.70 11.14
C PRO A 361 8.97 6.90 10.16
N GLU A 362 8.53 8.16 9.97
CA GLU A 362 7.41 8.49 9.09
C GLU A 362 7.70 8.15 7.61
N LYS A 363 8.97 8.29 7.19
CA LYS A 363 9.41 8.03 5.82
C LYS A 363 9.93 6.61 5.62
N ARG A 364 10.31 5.92 6.72
CA ARG A 364 10.84 4.55 6.65
C ARG A 364 9.83 3.58 6.09
N LEU A 365 8.56 3.75 6.48
CA LEU A 365 7.47 2.90 6.04
C LEU A 365 7.35 2.82 4.51
N GLU A 366 7.56 3.94 3.81
CA GLU A 366 7.43 4.03 2.34
C GLU A 366 8.41 3.10 1.59
N TYR A 367 9.54 2.75 2.24
CA TYR A 367 10.54 1.84 1.67
C TYR A 367 10.24 0.36 1.97
N MET A 368 9.31 0.05 2.87
CA MET A 368 9.02 -1.33 3.25
C MET A 368 8.18 -2.05 2.21
N LEU A 369 8.55 -3.30 1.90
CA LEU A 369 7.80 -4.18 1.00
C LEU A 369 6.33 -4.29 1.43
N GLY A 370 6.10 -4.46 2.74
CA GLY A 370 4.75 -4.56 3.28
C GLY A 370 3.91 -3.29 3.01
N TYR A 371 4.52 -2.12 3.19
CA TYR A 371 3.88 -0.85 2.87
C TYR A 371 3.55 -0.74 1.38
N GLN A 372 4.52 -1.03 0.51
CA GLN A 372 4.37 -0.95 -0.94
C GLN A 372 3.30 -1.92 -1.46
N MET A 373 3.30 -3.17 -1.01
CA MET A 373 2.29 -4.16 -1.40
C MET A 373 0.88 -3.75 -0.98
N SER A 374 0.69 -3.38 0.30
CA SER A 374 -0.64 -3.08 0.84
C SER A 374 -1.31 -1.85 0.24
N ARG A 375 -0.54 -0.95 -0.38
CA ARG A 375 -1.02 0.29 -0.99
C ARG A 375 -0.98 0.28 -2.50
N MET A 376 -0.53 -0.84 -3.08
CA MET A 376 -0.53 -1.01 -4.53
C MET A 376 -1.95 -1.02 -5.07
N CYS A 377 -2.24 -0.10 -5.98
CA CYS A 377 -3.53 0.01 -6.67
C CYS A 377 -3.29 0.36 -8.15
N ARG A 378 -4.32 0.27 -8.99
CA ARG A 378 -4.20 0.51 -10.44
C ARG A 378 -4.02 1.99 -10.82
N ASP A 379 -4.08 2.89 -9.84
CA ASP A 379 -3.86 4.33 -10.07
C ASP A 379 -2.36 4.61 -10.24
N LYS A 380 -2.00 5.46 -11.21
CA LYS A 380 -0.61 5.84 -11.46
C LYS A 380 0.01 6.55 -10.25
N GLY A 381 1.18 6.10 -9.83
CA GLY A 381 1.87 6.61 -8.64
C GLY A 381 1.19 6.17 -7.35
N ALA A 382 0.73 4.93 -7.28
CA ALA A 382 0.06 4.33 -6.12
C ALA A 382 0.87 4.52 -4.84
N THR A 383 2.19 4.32 -4.92
CA THR A 383 3.16 4.51 -3.85
C THR A 383 4.28 5.44 -4.30
N ARG A 384 4.99 6.04 -3.36
CA ARG A 384 6.13 6.92 -3.64
C ARG A 384 7.38 6.13 -4.03
N HIS A 385 7.62 5.03 -3.34
CA HIS A 385 8.66 4.05 -3.62
C HIS A 385 7.98 2.71 -3.87
N ASP A 386 8.40 2.00 -4.90
CA ASP A 386 7.85 0.70 -5.29
C ASP A 386 8.94 -0.32 -5.66
N ASP A 387 10.21 0.04 -5.41
CA ASP A 387 11.38 -0.74 -5.81
C ASP A 387 11.34 -2.19 -5.31
N ARG A 388 10.87 -2.43 -4.06
CA ARG A 388 10.82 -3.77 -3.46
C ARG A 388 9.72 -4.63 -4.05
N VAL A 389 8.54 -4.07 -4.23
CA VAL A 389 7.42 -4.81 -4.82
C VAL A 389 7.62 -5.02 -6.31
N ASP A 390 8.30 -4.10 -6.99
CA ASP A 390 8.62 -4.24 -8.40
C ASP A 390 9.66 -5.34 -8.64
N ALA A 391 10.78 -5.34 -7.89
CA ALA A 391 11.76 -6.43 -7.94
C ALA A 391 11.13 -7.81 -7.64
N LEU A 392 10.20 -7.89 -6.70
CA LEU A 392 9.43 -9.10 -6.41
C LEU A 392 8.56 -9.52 -7.59
N SER A 393 7.76 -8.59 -8.12
CA SER A 393 6.85 -8.84 -9.23
C SER A 393 7.59 -9.29 -10.49
N GLN A 394 8.71 -8.65 -10.82
CA GLN A 394 9.54 -9.01 -11.96
C GLN A 394 10.02 -10.47 -11.88
N GLY A 395 10.50 -10.92 -10.72
CA GLY A 395 10.95 -12.30 -10.53
C GLY A 395 9.81 -13.32 -10.59
N VAL A 396 8.64 -12.98 -10.03
CA VAL A 396 7.43 -13.82 -10.14
C VAL A 396 6.96 -13.93 -11.59
N GLN A 397 6.91 -12.83 -12.33
CA GLN A 397 6.53 -12.81 -13.75
C GLN A 397 7.45 -13.70 -14.59
N TRP A 398 8.76 -13.63 -14.35
CA TRP A 398 9.72 -14.46 -15.07
C TRP A 398 9.44 -15.96 -14.89
N PHE A 399 9.07 -16.41 -13.66
CA PHE A 399 8.69 -17.80 -13.42
C PHE A 399 7.39 -18.17 -14.13
N ILE A 400 6.38 -17.29 -14.14
CA ILE A 400 5.13 -17.52 -14.84
C ILE A 400 5.40 -17.73 -16.33
N ASP A 401 6.20 -16.88 -16.96
CA ASP A 401 6.55 -16.95 -18.37
C ASP A 401 7.36 -18.20 -18.69
N SER A 402 8.32 -18.57 -17.86
CA SER A 402 9.11 -19.80 -18.00
C SER A 402 8.27 -21.07 -17.95
N LEU A 403 7.29 -21.13 -17.03
CA LEU A 403 6.36 -22.25 -16.92
C LEU A 403 5.44 -22.35 -18.13
N ALA A 404 4.93 -21.23 -18.61
CA ALA A 404 4.10 -21.19 -19.82
C ALA A 404 4.88 -21.69 -21.05
N GLN A 405 6.14 -21.28 -21.25
CA GLN A 405 6.98 -21.73 -22.34
C GLN A 405 7.31 -23.23 -22.26
N SER A 406 7.55 -23.76 -21.07
CA SER A 406 7.82 -25.19 -20.88
C SER A 406 6.59 -26.06 -21.17
N ALA A 407 5.39 -25.59 -20.81
CA ALA A 407 4.12 -26.26 -21.14
C ALA A 407 3.86 -26.28 -22.65
N PHE A 408 4.12 -25.21 -23.38
CA PHE A 408 4.01 -25.16 -24.84
C PHE A 408 4.98 -26.12 -25.54
N LYS A 409 6.24 -26.19 -25.08
CA LYS A 409 7.23 -27.12 -25.66
C LYS A 409 6.84 -28.57 -25.44
N SER A 410 6.28 -28.93 -24.30
CA SER A 410 5.85 -30.29 -24.00
C SER A 410 4.60 -30.72 -24.80
N GLN A 411 3.73 -29.78 -25.19
CA GLN A 411 2.58 -30.04 -26.09
C GLN A 411 2.99 -30.15 -27.55
N ALA A 412 4.03 -29.45 -28.00
CA ALA A 412 4.52 -29.51 -29.39
C ALA A 412 5.33 -30.78 -29.68
N ILE A 413 5.71 -31.56 -28.67
CA ILE A 413 6.43 -32.84 -28.84
C ILE A 413 5.48 -34.07 -28.78
N ARG A 414 4.21 -33.87 -28.46
CA ARG A 414 3.15 -34.87 -28.53
C ARG A 414 2.37 -34.76 -29.85
#